data_c16d5599af642d4120152399801f0f98
#
_entry.id   c16d5599af642d4120152399801f0f98
#
_cell.length_a   1.000
_cell.length_b   1.000
_cell.length_c   1.000
_cell.angle_alpha   90.00
_cell.angle_beta   90.00
_cell.angle_gamma   90.00
#
_symmetry.space_group_name_H-M   'P 1'
#
loop_
_entity.id
_entity.type
_entity.pdbx_description
1 polymer ?
#
loop_
_entity_poly.entity_id
_entity_poly.type
_entity_poly.pdbx_seq_one_letter_code
_entity_poly.pdbx_strand_id
1 'polypeptide(L)'
;MLTKAKLLRMSAKKYMAKKQLEFFTTQLTEQKSEALGEIEDARQRLRVPPECKDEADRASFEMESQLYLRIVDRKSKLVKKIDFALRRIKTGEYGYCMETGEPIGIERLLIRPTAEFCADIKYINDDKEKHFAE
;
A
#
# COMPACT_ATOMS: atom_id res chain seq x y z
N MET A 1 -10.04 11.95 18.83
CA MET A 1 -9.42 11.27 17.69
C MET A 1 -8.93 9.91 18.10
N LEU A 2 -9.23 8.86 17.31
CA LEU A 2 -8.78 7.52 17.61
C LEU A 2 -7.28 7.38 17.42
N THR A 3 -6.63 6.75 18.40
CA THR A 3 -5.21 6.35 18.31
C THR A 3 -5.14 4.85 18.05
N LYS A 4 -3.97 4.37 17.63
CA LYS A 4 -3.74 2.92 17.43
C LYS A 4 -4.04 2.12 18.70
N ALA A 5 -3.63 2.64 19.86
CA ALA A 5 -3.87 1.98 21.14
C ALA A 5 -5.36 1.89 21.47
N LYS A 6 -6.12 2.96 21.25
CA LYS A 6 -7.57 2.98 21.49
C LYS A 6 -8.28 2.05 20.51
N LEU A 7 -7.84 2.01 19.26
CA LEU A 7 -8.40 1.15 18.24
C LEU A 7 -8.26 -0.33 18.62
N LEU A 8 -7.09 -0.72 19.11
CA LEU A 8 -6.82 -2.11 19.53
C LEU A 8 -7.67 -2.53 20.75
N ARG A 9 -8.09 -1.57 21.58
CA ARG A 9 -8.90 -1.83 22.77
C ARG A 9 -10.40 -1.89 22.49
N MET A 10 -10.83 -1.50 21.29
CA MET A 10 -12.26 -1.51 20.95
C MET A 10 -12.78 -2.93 20.82
N SER A 11 -14.05 -3.14 21.22
CA SER A 11 -14.68 -4.46 21.19
C SER A 11 -14.91 -4.94 19.75
N ALA A 12 -15.02 -6.26 19.57
CA ALA A 12 -15.30 -6.88 18.28
C ALA A 12 -16.63 -6.38 17.66
N LYS A 13 -17.59 -5.98 18.49
CA LYS A 13 -18.87 -5.41 18.02
C LYS A 13 -18.72 -4.09 17.29
N LYS A 14 -17.62 -3.37 17.54
CA LYS A 14 -17.33 -2.08 16.91
C LYS A 14 -16.43 -2.21 15.67
N TYR A 15 -16.13 -3.45 15.27
CA TYR A 15 -15.30 -3.70 14.09
C TYR A 15 -15.89 -3.05 12.85
N MET A 16 -15.08 -2.23 12.19
CA MET A 16 -15.47 -1.42 11.03
C MET A 16 -16.68 -0.51 11.29
N ALA A 17 -16.90 -0.10 12.55
CA ALA A 17 -17.82 0.98 12.86
C ALA A 17 -17.29 2.30 12.29
N LYS A 18 -18.16 3.30 12.19
CA LYS A 18 -17.86 4.58 11.56
C LYS A 18 -16.52 5.19 12.02
N LYS A 19 -16.23 5.17 13.32
CA LYS A 19 -14.99 5.73 13.87
C LYS A 19 -13.75 4.98 13.40
N GLN A 20 -13.84 3.66 13.32
CA GLN A 20 -12.74 2.84 12.81
C GLN A 20 -12.53 3.07 11.31
N LEU A 21 -13.60 3.15 10.54
CA LEU A 21 -13.52 3.45 9.11
C LEU A 21 -12.93 4.84 8.86
N GLU A 22 -13.28 5.83 9.67
CA GLU A 22 -12.68 7.17 9.59
C GLU A 22 -11.18 7.13 9.86
N PHE A 23 -10.77 6.35 10.86
CA PHE A 23 -9.35 6.16 11.18
C PHE A 23 -8.58 5.59 9.99
N PHE A 24 -9.08 4.51 9.40
CA PHE A 24 -8.42 3.87 8.25
C PHE A 24 -8.48 4.73 6.99
N THR A 25 -9.56 5.51 6.80
CA THR A 25 -9.66 6.47 5.70
C THR A 25 -8.53 7.50 5.81
N THR A 26 -8.30 8.04 7.00
CA THR A 26 -7.21 9.00 7.24
C THR A 26 -5.85 8.37 6.97
N GLN A 27 -5.61 7.17 7.50
CA GLN A 27 -4.36 6.44 7.29
C GLN A 27 -4.08 6.20 5.80
N LEU A 28 -5.09 5.71 5.07
CA LEU A 28 -4.96 5.43 3.64
C LEU A 28 -4.75 6.71 2.83
N THR A 29 -5.46 7.78 3.16
CA THR A 29 -5.31 9.07 2.48
C THR A 29 -3.92 9.65 2.68
N GLU A 30 -3.38 9.59 3.89
CA GLU A 30 -2.03 10.04 4.20
C GLU A 30 -0.99 9.21 3.45
N GLN A 31 -1.16 7.90 3.44
CA GLN A 31 -0.26 6.98 2.74
C GLN A 31 -0.28 7.24 1.24
N LYS A 32 -1.46 7.52 0.67
CA LYS A 32 -1.60 7.87 -0.75
C LYS A 32 -0.87 9.17 -1.07
N SER A 33 -1.04 10.20 -0.25
CA SER A 33 -0.38 11.49 -0.43
C SER A 33 1.15 11.34 -0.42
N GLU A 34 1.67 10.57 0.53
CA GLU A 34 3.11 10.25 0.61
C GLU A 34 3.60 9.54 -0.65
N ALA A 35 2.87 8.52 -1.09
CA ALA A 35 3.23 7.75 -2.28
C ALA A 35 3.22 8.62 -3.54
N LEU A 36 2.23 9.49 -3.70
CA LEU A 36 2.15 10.42 -4.83
C LEU A 36 3.32 11.42 -4.82
N GLY A 37 3.73 11.90 -3.64
CA GLY A 37 4.89 12.76 -3.48
C GLY A 37 6.18 12.06 -3.91
N GLU A 38 6.37 10.82 -3.51
CA GLU A 38 7.54 10.03 -3.90
C GLU A 38 7.58 9.74 -5.41
N ILE A 39 6.41 9.50 -6.02
CA ILE A 39 6.29 9.31 -7.47
C ILE A 39 6.70 10.58 -8.20
N GLU A 40 6.20 11.73 -7.76
CA GLU A 40 6.51 13.01 -8.41
C GLU A 40 8.00 13.34 -8.29
N ASP A 41 8.60 13.15 -7.12
CA ASP A 41 10.04 13.35 -6.91
C ASP A 41 10.86 12.45 -7.84
N ALA A 42 10.50 11.18 -7.95
CA ALA A 42 11.20 10.24 -8.80
C ALA A 42 11.07 10.64 -10.29
N ARG A 43 9.89 11.07 -10.71
CA ARG A 43 9.65 11.54 -12.09
C ARG A 43 10.46 12.77 -12.42
N GLN A 44 10.56 13.73 -11.49
CA GLN A 44 11.37 14.94 -11.69
C GLN A 44 12.84 14.59 -11.91
N ARG A 45 13.37 13.67 -11.11
CA ARG A 45 14.76 13.21 -11.25
C ARG A 45 15.02 12.50 -12.58
N LEU A 46 14.00 11.85 -13.14
CA LEU A 46 14.08 11.21 -14.45
C LEU A 46 14.03 12.23 -15.60
N ARG A 47 13.38 13.39 -15.41
CA ARG A 47 13.22 14.42 -16.44
C ARG A 47 14.46 15.27 -16.64
N VAL A 48 15.31 15.42 -15.63
CA VAL A 48 16.48 16.28 -15.66
C VAL A 48 17.74 15.42 -15.69
N PRO A 49 18.20 14.97 -16.88
CA PRO A 49 19.42 14.18 -16.94
C PRO A 49 20.61 15.04 -16.58
N PRO A 50 21.54 14.55 -15.74
CA PRO A 50 22.78 15.26 -15.48
C PRO A 50 23.67 15.26 -16.73
N GLU A 51 24.58 16.22 -16.83
CA GLU A 51 25.59 16.19 -17.87
C GLU A 51 26.48 14.97 -17.65
N CYS A 52 26.44 14.01 -18.58
CA CYS A 52 27.26 12.82 -18.52
C CYS A 52 28.55 13.08 -19.31
N LYS A 53 29.65 13.30 -18.61
CA LYS A 53 30.94 13.64 -19.21
C LYS A 53 31.73 12.42 -19.64
N ASP A 54 31.49 11.25 -19.02
CA ASP A 54 32.21 10.02 -19.36
C ASP A 54 31.30 8.79 -19.20
N GLU A 55 31.84 7.60 -19.51
CA GLU A 55 31.08 6.34 -19.43
C GLU A 55 30.67 5.99 -18.00
N ALA A 56 31.51 6.31 -17.00
CA ALA A 56 31.20 6.03 -15.61
C ALA A 56 30.01 6.88 -15.15
N ASP A 57 29.93 8.15 -15.55
CA ASP A 57 28.80 9.03 -15.25
C ASP A 57 27.51 8.53 -15.92
N ARG A 58 27.62 8.05 -17.17
CA ARG A 58 26.47 7.47 -17.87
C ARG A 58 25.96 6.21 -17.21
N ALA A 59 26.87 5.33 -16.77
CA ALA A 59 26.51 4.09 -16.08
C ALA A 59 25.81 4.40 -14.74
N SER A 60 26.34 5.37 -13.97
CA SER A 60 25.72 5.81 -12.71
C SER A 60 24.35 6.39 -12.95
N PHE A 61 24.17 7.21 -13.98
CA PHE A 61 22.89 7.80 -14.35
C PHE A 61 21.88 6.72 -14.74
N GLU A 62 22.29 5.74 -15.54
CA GLU A 62 21.41 4.62 -15.93
C GLU A 62 20.96 3.80 -14.73
N MET A 63 21.88 3.52 -13.77
CA MET A 63 21.54 2.80 -12.54
C MET A 63 20.54 3.58 -11.70
N GLU A 64 20.77 4.88 -11.51
CA GLU A 64 19.85 5.76 -10.77
C GLU A 64 18.48 5.84 -11.45
N SER A 65 18.46 5.95 -12.78
CA SER A 65 17.21 5.99 -13.54
C SER A 65 16.40 4.71 -13.36
N GLN A 66 17.06 3.55 -13.38
CA GLN A 66 16.38 2.28 -13.12
C GLN A 66 15.78 2.23 -11.71
N LEU A 67 16.51 2.76 -10.72
CA LEU A 67 16.01 2.82 -9.35
C LEU A 67 14.76 3.70 -9.26
N TYR A 68 14.76 4.88 -9.87
CA TYR A 68 13.60 5.78 -9.87
C TYR A 68 12.41 5.17 -10.62
N LEU A 69 12.65 4.46 -11.72
CA LEU A 69 11.59 3.75 -12.44
C LEU A 69 10.93 2.67 -11.57
N ARG A 70 11.73 1.95 -10.78
CA ARG A 70 11.20 0.96 -9.82
C ARG A 70 10.36 1.60 -8.73
N ILE A 71 10.79 2.77 -8.23
CA ILE A 71 10.03 3.53 -7.24
C ILE A 71 8.67 3.93 -7.81
N VAL A 72 8.65 4.50 -9.02
CA VAL A 72 7.42 4.89 -9.70
C VAL A 72 6.49 3.70 -9.87
N ASP A 73 7.00 2.57 -10.36
CA ASP A 73 6.20 1.35 -10.55
C ASP A 73 5.61 0.84 -9.25
N ARG A 74 6.45 0.67 -8.23
CA ARG A 74 6.02 0.14 -6.92
C ARG A 74 5.00 1.05 -6.25
N LYS A 75 5.27 2.35 -6.23
CA LYS A 75 4.37 3.32 -5.57
C LYS A 75 3.08 3.51 -6.34
N SER A 76 3.12 3.43 -7.68
CA SER A 76 1.90 3.48 -8.50
C SER A 76 0.98 2.29 -8.21
N LYS A 77 1.55 1.10 -8.04
CA LYS A 77 0.78 -0.09 -7.64
C LYS A 77 0.18 0.08 -6.25
N LEU A 78 0.93 0.67 -5.31
CA LEU A 78 0.43 0.95 -3.97
C LEU A 78 -0.74 1.93 -4.01
N VAL A 79 -0.65 3.00 -4.81
CA VAL A 79 -1.74 3.97 -4.97
C VAL A 79 -3.01 3.28 -5.47
N LYS A 80 -2.89 2.36 -6.43
CA LYS A 80 -4.05 1.60 -6.92
C LYS A 80 -4.68 0.75 -5.81
N LYS A 81 -3.87 0.11 -4.99
CA LYS A 81 -4.35 -0.67 -3.84
C LYS A 81 -5.05 0.21 -2.81
N ILE A 82 -4.50 1.40 -2.55
CA ILE A 82 -5.11 2.36 -1.63
C ILE A 82 -6.46 2.83 -2.17
N ASP A 83 -6.55 3.18 -3.45
CA ASP A 83 -7.81 3.61 -4.07
C ASP A 83 -8.85 2.49 -4.01
N PHE A 84 -8.45 1.26 -4.22
CA PHE A 84 -9.34 0.11 -4.09
C PHE A 84 -9.83 -0.05 -2.64
N ALA A 85 -8.94 0.09 -1.66
CA ALA A 85 -9.32 0.03 -0.25
C ALA A 85 -10.29 1.15 0.13
N LEU A 86 -10.06 2.36 -0.36
CA LEU A 86 -10.95 3.50 -0.12
C LEU A 86 -12.34 3.26 -0.72
N ARG A 87 -12.42 2.65 -1.90
CA ARG A 87 -13.70 2.27 -2.50
C ARG A 87 -14.44 1.22 -1.65
N ARG A 88 -13.71 0.25 -1.12
CA ARG A 88 -14.29 -0.78 -0.23
C ARG A 88 -14.82 -0.19 1.07
N ILE A 89 -14.20 0.88 1.57
CA ILE A 89 -14.74 1.61 2.73
C ILE A 89 -16.12 2.19 2.38
N LYS A 90 -16.27 2.77 1.19
CA LYS A 90 -17.54 3.33 0.74
C LYS A 90 -18.62 2.27 0.54
N THR A 91 -18.25 1.07 0.11
CA THR A 91 -19.21 -0.02 -0.15
C THR A 91 -19.49 -0.85 1.09
N GLY A 92 -18.76 -0.64 2.19
CA GLY A 92 -18.93 -1.40 3.43
C GLY A 92 -18.20 -2.74 3.45
N GLU A 93 -17.35 -3.01 2.48
CA GLU A 93 -16.61 -4.27 2.36
C GLU A 93 -15.22 -4.23 3.00
N TYR A 94 -14.72 -3.04 3.33
CA TYR A 94 -13.39 -2.88 3.90
C TYR A 94 -13.26 -3.61 5.24
N GLY A 95 -12.13 -4.24 5.45
CA GLY A 95 -11.83 -4.95 6.69
C GLY A 95 -12.23 -6.42 6.67
N TYR A 96 -12.85 -6.88 5.60
CA TYR A 96 -13.28 -8.27 5.45
C TYR A 96 -12.51 -8.95 4.31
N CYS A 97 -12.16 -10.23 4.53
CA CYS A 97 -11.42 -11.01 3.54
C CYS A 97 -12.25 -11.16 2.25
N MET A 98 -11.64 -10.93 1.10
CA MET A 98 -12.33 -11.03 -0.18
C MET A 98 -12.75 -12.45 -0.55
N GLU A 99 -12.07 -13.45 -0.02
CA GLU A 99 -12.40 -14.85 -0.31
C GLU A 99 -13.35 -15.49 0.70
N THR A 100 -13.13 -15.21 2.00
CA THR A 100 -13.89 -15.88 3.07
C THR A 100 -14.99 -15.01 3.67
N GLY A 101 -14.93 -13.70 3.50
CA GLY A 101 -15.84 -12.76 4.16
C GLY A 101 -15.60 -12.56 5.64
N GLU A 102 -14.61 -13.23 6.22
CA GLU A 102 -14.26 -13.10 7.63
C GLU A 102 -13.49 -11.80 7.88
N PRO A 103 -13.56 -11.25 9.12
CA PRO A 103 -12.79 -10.06 9.46
C PRO A 103 -11.30 -10.30 9.32
N ILE A 104 -10.60 -9.35 8.66
CA ILE A 104 -9.14 -9.40 8.53
C ILE A 104 -8.48 -9.14 9.88
N GLY A 105 -9.02 -8.25 10.67
CA GLY A 105 -8.54 -7.92 12.01
C GLY A 105 -7.79 -6.58 12.04
N ILE A 106 -7.97 -5.88 13.16
CA ILE A 106 -7.39 -4.54 13.37
C ILE A 106 -5.86 -4.60 13.34
N GLU A 107 -5.27 -5.59 13.99
CA GLU A 107 -3.80 -5.72 14.04
C GLU A 107 -3.18 -5.80 12.66
N ARG A 108 -3.75 -6.63 11.80
CA ARG A 108 -3.26 -6.79 10.44
C ARG A 108 -3.48 -5.52 9.61
N LEU A 109 -4.63 -4.87 9.75
CA LEU A 109 -4.95 -3.64 9.05
C LEU A 109 -4.06 -2.48 9.49
N LEU A 110 -3.63 -2.43 10.75
CA LEU A 110 -2.69 -1.41 11.22
C LEU A 110 -1.31 -1.57 10.56
N ILE A 111 -0.89 -2.81 10.33
CA ILE A 111 0.38 -3.10 9.65
C ILE A 111 0.25 -2.86 8.15
N ARG A 112 -0.85 -3.32 7.56
CA ARG A 112 -1.10 -3.20 6.12
C ARG A 112 -2.55 -2.75 5.89
N PRO A 113 -2.79 -1.43 5.86
CA PRO A 113 -4.16 -0.91 5.67
C PRO A 113 -4.81 -1.30 4.33
N THR A 114 -4.03 -1.70 3.34
CA THR A 114 -4.52 -2.15 2.04
C THR A 114 -4.79 -3.66 1.98
N ALA A 115 -4.72 -4.37 3.11
CA ALA A 115 -4.94 -5.81 3.13
C ALA A 115 -6.34 -6.19 2.63
N GLU A 116 -6.40 -7.15 1.72
CA GLU A 116 -7.63 -7.64 1.09
C GLU A 116 -8.01 -9.02 1.57
N PHE A 117 -7.07 -9.76 2.16
CA PHE A 117 -7.23 -11.15 2.58
C PHE A 117 -6.81 -11.31 4.03
N CYS A 118 -7.43 -12.27 4.73
CA CYS A 118 -6.95 -12.66 6.05
C CYS A 118 -5.58 -13.33 5.92
N ALA A 119 -4.84 -13.42 7.01
CA ALA A 119 -3.45 -13.90 7.00
C ALA A 119 -3.30 -15.29 6.38
N ASP A 120 -4.22 -16.20 6.71
CA ASP A 120 -4.16 -17.58 6.23
C ASP A 120 -4.32 -17.67 4.71
N ILE A 121 -5.28 -16.93 4.16
CA ILE A 121 -5.53 -16.92 2.72
C ILE A 121 -4.36 -16.29 1.96
N LYS A 122 -3.79 -15.21 2.51
CA LYS A 122 -2.61 -14.60 1.89
C LYS A 122 -1.44 -15.58 1.83
N TYR A 123 -1.25 -16.34 2.88
CA TYR A 123 -0.18 -17.33 2.94
C TYR A 123 -0.33 -18.40 1.85
N ILE A 124 -1.55 -18.90 1.66
CA ILE A 124 -1.87 -19.87 0.61
C ILE A 124 -1.61 -19.28 -0.78
N ASN A 125 -2.03 -18.04 -1.01
CA ASN A 125 -1.83 -17.37 -2.29
C ASN A 125 -0.35 -17.12 -2.59
N ASP A 126 0.45 -16.73 -1.61
CA ASP A 126 1.90 -16.57 -1.75
C ASP A 126 2.57 -17.89 -2.14
N ASP A 127 2.16 -19.01 -1.55
CA ASP A 127 2.67 -20.34 -1.90
C ASP A 127 2.30 -20.73 -3.33
N LYS A 128 1.08 -20.45 -3.76
CA LYS A 128 0.65 -20.68 -5.15
C LYS A 128 1.49 -19.86 -6.13
N GLU A 129 1.75 -18.60 -5.84
CA GLU A 129 2.57 -17.73 -6.68
C GLU A 129 3.99 -18.28 -6.82
N LYS A 130 4.59 -18.74 -5.73
CA LYS A 130 5.90 -19.39 -5.75
C LYS A 130 5.91 -20.63 -6.63
N HIS A 131 4.85 -21.43 -6.58
CA HIS A 131 4.71 -22.64 -7.39
C HIS A 131 4.62 -22.31 -8.88
N PHE A 132 3.94 -21.25 -9.25
CA PHE A 132 3.80 -20.83 -10.65
C PHE A 132 5.02 -20.08 -11.17
N ALA A 133 5.84 -19.49 -10.31
CA ALA A 133 7.05 -18.79 -10.70
C ALA A 133 8.22 -19.71 -11.00
N GLU A 134 8.17 -20.95 -10.53
CA GLU A 134 9.13 -22.00 -10.83
C GLU A 134 8.73 -22.73 -12.12
#